data_d0cdd6be1b94331cb0a6185226115cba
#
_entry.id   d0cdd6be1b94331cb0a6185226115cba
#
_cell.length_a   1.000
_cell.length_b   1.000
_cell.length_c   1.000
_cell.angle_alpha   90.00
_cell.angle_beta   90.00
_cell.angle_gamma   90.00
#
_symmetry.space_group_name_H-M   'P 1'
#
loop_
_entity.id
_entity.type
_entity.pdbx_description
1 polymer ?
#
loop_
_entity_poly.entity_id
_entity_poly.type
_entity_poly.pdbx_seq_one_letter_code
_entity_poly.pdbx_strand_id
1 'polypeptide(L)'
;MADANPTPSINTPASAPANTPADAAPKAVAARRRGAPPEEFPAPTGPQQVIEFGDYRAVLTGVGAGLRALSHRGRPLVVKYPQEQPPPGAAGQLLIPWPNRVRDGRYHFDGQDQQLDISEPPTHNASHGFVRWLPWRVVAEDAASVRFGLRLYPMHGYPHILDLTAGYRLDESGLTAEVTARNVGPTAAPYGIGAHPYLTLGMGAGSLDETVLELPADTWIPVDERLIPTGRESVEGTGYDFRKPRQVGDTRLDTAYTDLARDGDGRARVRLSSADGTRGVELWVGEEIGWLQLYSADGLPGGYRRAGVAVEPMSCPPNAFATGEDVLRLEPGQRVVHRWGIKAL
;
A
#
# COMPACT_ATOMS: atom_id res chain seq x y z
N MET A 1 -26.90 2.14 -70.73
CA MET A 1 -26.47 0.77 -70.95
C MET A 1 -26.22 0.16 -69.60
N ALA A 2 -27.06 -0.81 -69.32
CA ALA A 2 -27.13 -1.59 -68.12
C ALA A 2 -25.90 -2.48 -67.96
N ASP A 3 -25.52 -2.79 -66.79
CA ASP A 3 -25.26 -4.19 -66.44
C ASP A 3 -25.42 -4.39 -64.92
N ALA A 4 -26.32 -5.29 -64.61
CA ALA A 4 -26.71 -5.74 -63.31
C ALA A 4 -25.77 -6.86 -62.84
N ASN A 5 -25.39 -6.82 -61.56
CA ASN A 5 -24.70 -7.91 -60.90
C ASN A 5 -25.67 -8.69 -59.99
N PRO A 6 -25.75 -10.01 -60.10
CA PRO A 6 -26.73 -10.81 -59.36
C PRO A 6 -26.29 -11.17 -57.96
N THR A 7 -27.24 -11.15 -57.05
CA THR A 7 -27.21 -11.59 -55.67
C THR A 7 -27.09 -13.13 -55.60
N PRO A 8 -26.26 -13.71 -54.71
CA PRO A 8 -26.31 -15.18 -54.48
C PRO A 8 -27.42 -15.53 -53.46
N SER A 9 -28.23 -16.49 -53.83
CA SER A 9 -29.28 -17.11 -53.03
C SER A 9 -28.71 -17.97 -51.90
N ILE A 10 -29.34 -17.83 -50.73
CA ILE A 10 -29.05 -18.62 -49.55
C ILE A 10 -29.80 -19.96 -49.65
N ASN A 11 -29.10 -21.05 -49.71
CA ASN A 11 -29.64 -22.42 -49.60
C ASN A 11 -29.78 -22.78 -48.10
N THR A 12 -31.03 -23.10 -47.73
CA THR A 12 -31.38 -23.68 -46.43
C THR A 12 -31.20 -25.21 -46.49
N PRO A 13 -30.48 -25.85 -45.60
CA PRO A 13 -30.48 -27.31 -45.50
C PRO A 13 -31.63 -27.77 -44.55
N ALA A 14 -32.20 -28.88 -44.93
CA ALA A 14 -33.32 -29.59 -44.35
C ALA A 14 -33.06 -30.08 -42.91
N SER A 15 -34.15 -30.12 -42.14
CA SER A 15 -34.28 -30.69 -40.81
C SER A 15 -33.94 -32.20 -40.78
N ALA A 16 -33.05 -32.62 -39.90
CA ALA A 16 -32.83 -33.98 -39.46
C ALA A 16 -33.55 -34.25 -38.12
N PRO A 17 -33.99 -35.49 -37.83
CA PRO A 17 -34.90 -35.77 -36.72
C PRO A 17 -34.23 -35.79 -35.35
N ALA A 18 -35.00 -35.40 -34.34
CA ALA A 18 -34.67 -35.44 -32.95
C ALA A 18 -34.34 -36.87 -32.46
N ASN A 19 -33.13 -37.07 -31.97
CA ASN A 19 -32.80 -38.17 -31.08
C ASN A 19 -32.62 -37.61 -29.68
N THR A 20 -33.54 -37.92 -28.79
CA THR A 20 -33.48 -37.66 -27.35
C THR A 20 -32.58 -38.75 -26.72
N PRO A 21 -31.51 -38.41 -26.05
CA PRO A 21 -30.86 -39.31 -25.12
C PRO A 21 -31.49 -39.18 -23.73
N ALA A 22 -31.78 -40.33 -23.16
CA ALA A 22 -32.34 -40.53 -21.84
C ALA A 22 -31.59 -39.81 -20.73
N ASP A 23 -32.36 -39.42 -19.73
CA ASP A 23 -31.96 -38.96 -18.39
C ASP A 23 -30.70 -39.68 -17.87
N ALA A 24 -29.59 -38.97 -17.77
CA ALA A 24 -28.51 -39.30 -16.87
C ALA A 24 -28.66 -38.38 -15.66
N ALA A 25 -29.22 -38.90 -14.59
CA ALA A 25 -29.21 -38.21 -13.28
C ALA A 25 -27.82 -37.76 -12.89
N PRO A 26 -27.66 -36.55 -12.32
CA PRO A 26 -26.37 -36.08 -11.85
C PRO A 26 -25.87 -37.05 -10.78
N LYS A 27 -24.65 -37.61 -11.00
CA LYS A 27 -23.96 -38.40 -9.99
C LYS A 27 -23.85 -37.56 -8.72
N ALA A 28 -24.41 -38.06 -7.64
CA ALA A 28 -24.32 -37.50 -6.30
C ALA A 28 -22.84 -37.18 -5.98
N VAL A 29 -22.59 -35.92 -5.66
CA VAL A 29 -21.31 -35.49 -5.08
C VAL A 29 -21.15 -36.32 -3.81
N ALA A 30 -20.09 -37.11 -3.77
CA ALA A 30 -19.77 -38.00 -2.66
C ALA A 30 -19.86 -37.22 -1.34
N ALA A 31 -20.65 -37.72 -0.41
CA ALA A 31 -20.79 -37.17 0.93
C ALA A 31 -19.39 -37.03 1.56
N ARG A 32 -19.01 -35.84 1.95
CA ARG A 32 -17.80 -35.55 2.71
C ARG A 32 -17.77 -36.48 3.92
N ARG A 33 -16.69 -37.25 4.08
CA ARG A 33 -16.45 -38.06 5.26
C ARG A 33 -16.48 -37.15 6.50
N ARG A 34 -17.41 -37.42 7.41
CA ARG A 34 -17.41 -36.77 8.74
C ARG A 34 -16.11 -37.20 9.46
N GLY A 35 -15.20 -36.22 9.71
CA GLY A 35 -14.02 -36.46 10.54
C GLY A 35 -12.68 -36.00 9.98
N ALA A 36 -12.58 -35.49 8.74
CA ALA A 36 -11.38 -34.77 8.34
C ALA A 36 -11.40 -33.37 8.98
N PRO A 37 -10.28 -32.92 9.61
CA PRO A 37 -10.18 -31.52 10.04
C PRO A 37 -10.48 -30.62 8.83
N PRO A 38 -11.06 -29.42 9.02
CA PRO A 38 -11.28 -28.51 7.92
C PRO A 38 -9.94 -28.29 7.22
N GLU A 39 -9.91 -28.39 5.89
CA GLU A 39 -8.75 -28.11 5.07
C GLU A 39 -8.34 -26.67 5.37
N GLU A 40 -7.17 -26.47 5.99
CA GLU A 40 -6.69 -25.16 6.40
C GLU A 40 -6.15 -24.47 5.14
N PHE A 41 -6.95 -23.55 4.58
CA PHE A 41 -6.52 -22.77 3.44
C PHE A 41 -5.42 -21.77 3.88
N PRO A 42 -4.37 -21.57 3.06
CA PRO A 42 -3.34 -20.60 3.40
C PRO A 42 -3.92 -19.19 3.50
N ALA A 43 -3.44 -18.41 4.47
CA ALA A 43 -3.81 -17.01 4.59
C ALA A 43 -3.45 -16.23 3.30
N PRO A 44 -4.31 -15.34 2.79
CA PRO A 44 -4.03 -14.58 1.56
C PRO A 44 -2.79 -13.68 1.69
N THR A 45 -2.37 -13.34 2.92
CA THR A 45 -1.15 -12.59 3.22
C THR A 45 0.05 -13.47 3.54
N GLY A 46 -0.07 -14.79 3.34
CA GLY A 46 1.00 -15.76 3.58
C GLY A 46 1.32 -16.00 5.06
N PRO A 47 2.47 -16.60 5.36
CA PRO A 47 2.91 -16.84 6.74
C PRO A 47 2.96 -15.53 7.54
N GLN A 48 2.62 -15.64 8.84
CA GLN A 48 2.62 -14.51 9.77
C GLN A 48 3.84 -14.59 10.67
N GLN A 49 4.60 -13.49 10.76
CA GLN A 49 5.73 -13.36 11.69
C GLN A 49 5.33 -12.48 12.86
N VAL A 50 5.57 -12.94 14.06
CA VAL A 50 5.27 -12.21 15.29
C VAL A 50 6.58 -11.84 15.97
N ILE A 51 6.75 -10.55 16.26
CA ILE A 51 7.86 -10.04 17.06
C ILE A 51 7.32 -9.31 18.28
N GLU A 52 8.05 -9.40 19.40
CA GLU A 52 7.63 -8.82 20.68
C GLU A 52 8.83 -8.24 21.43
N PHE A 53 8.60 -7.10 22.08
CA PHE A 53 9.57 -6.48 22.99
C PHE A 53 8.84 -5.68 24.08
N GLY A 54 9.03 -6.05 25.33
CA GLY A 54 8.31 -5.44 26.46
C GLY A 54 6.79 -5.53 26.25
N ASP A 55 6.14 -4.37 26.23
CA ASP A 55 4.68 -4.26 26.02
C ASP A 55 4.30 -4.14 24.52
N TYR A 56 5.27 -4.11 23.62
CA TYR A 56 5.03 -4.04 22.17
C TYR A 56 4.88 -5.41 21.53
N ARG A 57 3.93 -5.53 20.61
CA ARG A 57 3.74 -6.71 19.77
C ARG A 57 3.39 -6.30 18.35
N ALA A 58 4.12 -6.83 17.37
CA ALA A 58 3.85 -6.62 15.94
C ALA A 58 3.60 -7.94 15.21
N VAL A 59 2.78 -7.90 14.17
CA VAL A 59 2.54 -9.02 13.25
C VAL A 59 2.82 -8.56 11.84
N LEU A 60 3.75 -9.24 11.17
CA LEU A 60 4.21 -8.98 9.82
C LEU A 60 3.75 -10.11 8.90
N THR A 61 3.53 -9.81 7.62
CA THR A 61 3.00 -10.78 6.64
C THR A 61 4.06 -11.22 5.64
N GLY A 62 4.04 -12.48 5.25
CA GLY A 62 4.96 -13.03 4.26
C GLY A 62 4.69 -12.54 2.83
N VAL A 63 3.45 -12.15 2.51
CA VAL A 63 3.13 -11.47 1.25
C VAL A 63 3.19 -9.96 1.50
N GLY A 64 3.97 -9.25 0.70
CA GLY A 64 4.16 -7.81 0.78
C GLY A 64 5.06 -7.33 1.91
N ALA A 65 5.59 -8.21 2.76
CA ALA A 65 6.32 -7.88 3.99
C ALA A 65 5.59 -6.80 4.82
N GLY A 66 4.24 -6.86 4.87
CA GLY A 66 3.38 -5.81 5.40
C GLY A 66 3.24 -5.85 6.93
N LEU A 67 2.99 -4.69 7.55
CA LEU A 67 2.67 -4.56 8.97
C LEU A 67 1.16 -4.77 9.18
N ARG A 68 0.73 -6.00 9.50
CA ARG A 68 -0.68 -6.35 9.73
C ARG A 68 -1.24 -5.84 11.05
N ALA A 69 -0.43 -5.83 12.08
CA ALA A 69 -0.83 -5.34 13.40
C ALA A 69 0.39 -4.83 14.17
N LEU A 70 0.16 -3.80 14.97
CA LEU A 70 1.08 -3.29 15.99
C LEU A 70 0.26 -2.86 17.20
N SER A 71 0.67 -3.29 18.38
CA SER A 71 0.01 -2.92 19.64
C SER A 71 1.04 -2.62 20.74
N HIS A 72 0.61 -1.82 21.72
CA HIS A 72 1.34 -1.57 22.96
C HIS A 72 0.38 -1.72 24.13
N ARG A 73 0.71 -2.57 25.10
CA ARG A 73 -0.18 -2.94 26.23
C ARG A 73 -1.55 -3.42 25.76
N GLY A 74 -1.59 -4.20 24.67
CA GLY A 74 -2.83 -4.68 24.06
C GLY A 74 -3.63 -3.65 23.27
N ARG A 75 -3.30 -2.35 23.33
CA ARG A 75 -3.93 -1.29 22.56
C ARG A 75 -3.37 -1.25 21.13
N PRO A 76 -4.21 -1.34 20.08
CA PRO A 76 -3.75 -1.18 18.71
C PRO A 76 -3.17 0.21 18.46
N LEU A 77 -2.05 0.28 17.73
CA LEU A 77 -1.44 1.50 17.23
C LEU A 77 -1.68 1.66 15.71
N VAL A 78 -1.96 0.55 15.03
CA VAL A 78 -2.39 0.54 13.63
C VAL A 78 -3.71 -0.22 13.49
N VAL A 79 -4.51 0.15 12.49
CA VAL A 79 -5.72 -0.58 12.13
C VAL A 79 -5.33 -1.98 11.67
N LYS A 80 -5.73 -2.99 12.44
CA LYS A 80 -5.47 -4.40 12.15
C LYS A 80 -6.60 -5.03 11.35
N TYR A 81 -6.29 -6.11 10.63
CA TYR A 81 -7.26 -6.92 9.91
C TYR A 81 -7.02 -8.43 10.18
N PRO A 82 -8.05 -9.30 10.03
CA PRO A 82 -7.89 -10.75 10.15
C PRO A 82 -6.90 -11.30 9.13
N GLN A 83 -6.18 -12.36 9.48
CA GLN A 83 -5.23 -13.00 8.56
C GLN A 83 -5.92 -13.68 7.36
N GLU A 84 -7.20 -14.00 7.49
CA GLU A 84 -8.04 -14.71 6.51
C GLU A 84 -8.52 -13.81 5.37
N GLN A 85 -8.21 -12.50 5.42
CA GLN A 85 -8.60 -11.55 4.37
C GLN A 85 -7.40 -10.75 3.84
N PRO A 86 -7.48 -10.27 2.58
CA PRO A 86 -6.47 -9.35 2.04
C PRO A 86 -6.44 -8.03 2.82
N PRO A 87 -5.31 -7.29 2.78
CA PRO A 87 -5.19 -5.98 3.42
C PRO A 87 -6.22 -4.99 2.88
N PRO A 88 -7.13 -4.45 3.71
CA PRO A 88 -8.08 -3.44 3.27
C PRO A 88 -7.35 -2.13 2.95
N GLY A 89 -7.58 -1.57 1.75
CA GLY A 89 -6.94 -0.31 1.34
C GLY A 89 -5.42 -0.33 1.47
N ALA A 90 -4.76 -1.42 1.09
CA ALA A 90 -3.32 -1.60 1.18
C ALA A 90 -2.73 -1.55 2.62
N ALA A 91 -3.55 -1.76 3.67
CA ALA A 91 -3.14 -1.61 5.07
C ALA A 91 -1.81 -2.31 5.39
N GLY A 92 -0.82 -1.52 5.82
CA GLY A 92 0.50 -1.93 6.24
C GLY A 92 1.45 -2.39 5.12
N GLN A 93 1.03 -2.38 3.85
CA GLN A 93 1.84 -2.87 2.73
C GLN A 93 2.99 -1.93 2.37
N LEU A 94 4.07 -2.50 1.80
CA LEU A 94 5.16 -1.74 1.16
C LEU A 94 4.81 -1.45 -0.29
N LEU A 95 5.09 -0.23 -0.73
CA LEU A 95 4.72 0.32 -2.03
C LEU A 95 6.00 0.58 -2.83
N ILE A 96 6.48 -0.42 -3.57
CA ILE A 96 7.74 -0.41 -4.32
C ILE A 96 7.49 -1.03 -5.71
N PRO A 97 8.12 -0.49 -6.77
CA PRO A 97 9.15 0.53 -6.86
C PRO A 97 8.61 1.96 -6.99
N TRP A 98 7.34 2.20 -6.84
CA TRP A 98 6.72 3.54 -6.72
C TRP A 98 5.59 3.51 -5.69
N PRO A 99 5.45 4.56 -4.84
CA PRO A 99 4.27 4.76 -4.02
C PRO A 99 3.18 5.45 -4.84
N ASN A 100 1.95 5.40 -4.35
CA ASN A 100 0.80 6.10 -4.91
C ASN A 100 0.59 5.81 -6.42
N ARG A 101 0.14 6.78 -7.21
CA ARG A 101 -0.35 6.62 -8.59
C ARG A 101 0.68 7.03 -9.65
N VAL A 102 0.60 6.39 -10.82
CA VAL A 102 1.26 6.83 -12.06
C VAL A 102 0.15 6.96 -13.11
N ARG A 103 -0.05 8.19 -13.63
CA ARG A 103 -1.08 8.52 -14.61
C ARG A 103 -0.96 7.62 -15.85
N ASP A 104 -2.05 6.97 -16.25
CA ASP A 104 -2.13 6.04 -17.39
C ASP A 104 -1.10 4.90 -17.35
N GLY A 105 -0.43 4.70 -16.20
CA GLY A 105 0.69 3.78 -16.07
C GLY A 105 1.90 4.13 -16.95
N ARG A 106 1.99 5.35 -17.47
CA ARG A 106 3.05 5.76 -18.40
C ARG A 106 4.14 6.55 -17.72
N TYR A 107 5.38 6.23 -18.06
CA TYR A 107 6.54 7.01 -17.65
C TYR A 107 7.67 6.89 -18.66
N HIS A 108 8.59 7.84 -18.61
CA HIS A 108 9.79 7.86 -19.43
C HIS A 108 11.02 7.73 -18.55
N PHE A 109 11.93 6.81 -18.89
CA PHE A 109 13.17 6.62 -18.14
C PHE A 109 14.30 6.20 -19.09
N ASP A 110 15.46 6.87 -19.01
CA ASP A 110 16.67 6.59 -19.82
C ASP A 110 16.38 6.48 -21.32
N GLY A 111 15.59 7.42 -21.86
CA GLY A 111 15.28 7.46 -23.29
C GLY A 111 14.27 6.39 -23.74
N GLN A 112 13.63 5.68 -22.79
CA GLN A 112 12.65 4.65 -23.08
C GLN A 112 11.29 4.98 -22.49
N ASP A 113 10.24 4.88 -23.29
CA ASP A 113 8.86 4.95 -22.82
C ASP A 113 8.45 3.61 -22.24
N GLN A 114 7.83 3.62 -21.08
CA GLN A 114 7.38 2.45 -20.35
C GLN A 114 5.88 2.50 -20.10
N GLN A 115 5.23 1.34 -20.12
CA GLN A 115 3.81 1.18 -19.83
C GLN A 115 3.63 0.15 -18.71
N LEU A 116 3.22 0.63 -17.53
CA LEU A 116 2.80 -0.20 -16.39
C LEU A 116 1.37 -0.69 -16.58
N ASP A 117 1.03 -1.82 -15.99
CA ASP A 117 -0.35 -2.30 -15.95
C ASP A 117 -1.24 -1.35 -15.14
N ILE A 118 -2.45 -1.10 -15.63
CA ILE A 118 -3.46 -0.31 -14.91
C ILE A 118 -4.04 -1.15 -13.78
N SER A 119 -3.56 -0.89 -12.56
CA SER A 119 -3.98 -1.61 -11.35
C SER A 119 -5.10 -0.92 -10.58
N GLU A 120 -5.45 0.32 -10.93
CA GLU A 120 -6.57 1.10 -10.41
C GLU A 120 -7.49 1.55 -11.56
N PRO A 121 -8.35 0.66 -12.09
CA PRO A 121 -9.16 0.95 -13.27
C PRO A 121 -10.10 2.16 -13.14
N PRO A 122 -10.73 2.43 -11.97
CA PRO A 122 -11.66 3.56 -11.85
C PRO A 122 -11.02 4.93 -12.14
N THR A 123 -9.75 5.11 -11.79
CA THR A 123 -8.97 6.34 -12.03
C THR A 123 -8.00 6.21 -13.20
N HIS A 124 -7.94 5.01 -13.81
CA HIS A 124 -7.06 4.66 -14.93
C HIS A 124 -5.58 4.92 -14.61
N ASN A 125 -5.12 4.46 -13.42
CA ASN A 125 -3.74 4.62 -12.96
C ASN A 125 -3.07 3.28 -12.68
N ALA A 126 -1.73 3.24 -12.75
CA ALA A 126 -0.93 2.23 -12.08
C ALA A 126 -0.67 2.68 -10.63
N SER A 127 -0.93 1.81 -9.65
CA SER A 127 -0.91 2.20 -8.24
C SER A 127 -0.08 1.26 -7.37
N HIS A 128 0.79 1.84 -6.52
CA HIS A 128 1.48 1.20 -5.39
C HIS A 128 2.46 0.07 -5.74
N GLY A 129 3.09 0.12 -6.91
CA GLY A 129 4.13 -0.82 -7.29
C GLY A 129 3.69 -2.29 -7.35
N PHE A 130 4.67 -3.19 -7.23
CA PHE A 130 4.44 -4.64 -7.41
C PHE A 130 4.57 -5.44 -6.12
N VAL A 131 5.48 -5.03 -5.21
CA VAL A 131 5.98 -5.92 -4.16
C VAL A 131 4.95 -6.26 -3.09
N ARG A 132 3.86 -5.50 -2.99
CA ARG A 132 2.76 -5.73 -2.05
C ARG A 132 2.00 -7.04 -2.30
N TRP A 133 2.13 -7.62 -3.50
CA TRP A 133 1.48 -8.86 -3.90
C TRP A 133 2.45 -10.04 -4.01
N LEU A 134 3.75 -9.80 -3.78
CA LEU A 134 4.78 -10.82 -3.95
C LEU A 134 5.11 -11.50 -2.60
N PRO A 135 5.42 -12.79 -2.62
CA PRO A 135 5.90 -13.50 -1.44
C PRO A 135 7.34 -13.08 -1.12
N TRP A 136 7.55 -12.62 0.11
CA TRP A 136 8.86 -12.33 0.66
C TRP A 136 9.32 -13.49 1.54
N ARG A 137 10.62 -13.76 1.54
CA ARG A 137 11.21 -14.80 2.38
C ARG A 137 11.78 -14.19 3.65
N VAL A 138 11.57 -14.82 4.79
CA VAL A 138 12.30 -14.49 6.02
C VAL A 138 13.77 -14.86 5.82
N VAL A 139 14.67 -13.90 6.02
CA VAL A 139 16.12 -14.07 5.88
C VAL A 139 16.85 -13.97 7.21
N ALA A 140 16.23 -13.36 8.23
CA ALA A 140 16.67 -13.36 9.62
C ALA A 140 15.48 -13.06 10.53
N GLU A 141 15.45 -13.64 11.73
CA GLU A 141 14.45 -13.37 12.76
C GLU A 141 15.01 -13.66 14.15
N ASP A 142 14.51 -12.92 15.13
CA ASP A 142 14.63 -13.17 16.55
C ASP A 142 13.35 -12.75 17.27
N ALA A 143 13.33 -12.77 18.61
CA ALA A 143 12.12 -12.46 19.38
C ALA A 143 11.59 -11.04 19.12
N ALA A 144 12.45 -10.08 18.83
CA ALA A 144 12.13 -8.65 18.69
C ALA A 144 12.32 -8.11 17.27
N SER A 145 12.80 -8.92 16.33
CA SER A 145 13.05 -8.47 14.97
C SER A 145 12.79 -9.54 13.92
N VAL A 146 12.41 -9.08 12.72
CA VAL A 146 12.33 -9.91 11.51
C VAL A 146 12.84 -9.15 10.32
N ARG A 147 13.54 -9.85 9.43
CA ARG A 147 13.99 -9.30 8.14
C ARG A 147 13.49 -10.20 7.01
N PHE A 148 12.83 -9.57 6.06
CA PHE A 148 12.38 -10.20 4.82
C PHE A 148 13.31 -9.83 3.67
N GLY A 149 13.40 -10.72 2.67
CA GLY A 149 14.15 -10.50 1.43
C GLY A 149 13.30 -10.85 0.22
N LEU A 150 13.42 -10.04 -0.83
CA LEU A 150 12.79 -10.26 -2.13
C LEU A 150 13.75 -9.83 -3.24
N ARG A 151 13.88 -10.65 -4.28
CA ARG A 151 14.40 -10.18 -5.57
C ARG A 151 13.23 -9.87 -6.48
N LEU A 152 13.06 -8.58 -6.81
CA LEU A 152 12.12 -8.15 -7.83
C LEU A 152 12.77 -8.34 -9.19
N TYR A 153 12.26 -9.30 -9.95
CA TYR A 153 12.63 -9.53 -11.35
C TYR A 153 11.87 -8.58 -12.28
N PRO A 154 12.27 -8.47 -13.56
CA PRO A 154 11.57 -7.63 -14.53
C PRO A 154 10.07 -7.92 -14.56
N MET A 155 9.30 -6.86 -14.51
CA MET A 155 7.84 -6.87 -14.61
C MET A 155 7.42 -6.09 -15.86
N HIS A 156 6.17 -6.25 -16.30
CA HIS A 156 5.63 -5.48 -17.41
C HIS A 156 5.76 -3.98 -17.13
N GLY A 157 6.38 -3.26 -18.05
CA GLY A 157 6.67 -1.83 -17.89
C GLY A 157 7.75 -1.46 -16.87
N TYR A 158 8.46 -2.45 -16.28
CA TYR A 158 9.58 -2.22 -15.35
C TYR A 158 10.68 -3.25 -15.56
N PRO A 159 11.56 -3.09 -16.56
CA PRO A 159 12.54 -4.08 -16.97
C PRO A 159 13.82 -4.08 -16.10
N HIS A 160 13.70 -3.89 -14.80
CA HIS A 160 14.84 -3.76 -13.88
C HIS A 160 14.83 -4.88 -12.81
N ILE A 161 15.99 -5.12 -12.20
CA ILE A 161 16.15 -6.14 -11.16
C ILE A 161 16.62 -5.46 -9.87
N LEU A 162 15.83 -5.59 -8.80
CA LEU A 162 16.16 -5.05 -7.48
C LEU A 162 16.27 -6.16 -6.45
N ASP A 163 17.30 -6.12 -5.61
CA ASP A 163 17.32 -6.84 -4.34
C ASP A 163 16.76 -5.94 -3.25
N LEU A 164 15.73 -6.42 -2.58
CA LEU A 164 15.00 -5.70 -1.55
C LEU A 164 15.13 -6.43 -0.21
N THR A 165 15.32 -5.68 0.88
CA THR A 165 15.14 -6.19 2.23
C THR A 165 14.23 -5.28 3.02
N ALA A 166 13.33 -5.85 3.82
CA ALA A 166 12.47 -5.13 4.76
C ALA A 166 12.71 -5.69 6.16
N GLY A 167 13.27 -4.88 7.02
CA GLY A 167 13.55 -5.19 8.42
C GLY A 167 12.57 -4.46 9.34
N TYR A 168 12.07 -5.17 10.34
CA TYR A 168 11.22 -4.63 11.38
C TYR A 168 11.82 -5.01 12.74
N ARG A 169 11.94 -4.05 13.64
CA ARG A 169 12.50 -4.25 14.97
C ARG A 169 11.67 -3.50 16.00
N LEU A 170 11.41 -4.14 17.12
CA LEU A 170 10.83 -3.57 18.33
C LEU A 170 11.91 -3.31 19.37
N ASP A 171 11.84 -2.18 20.03
CA ASP A 171 12.60 -1.83 21.24
C ASP A 171 11.76 -0.86 22.12
N GLU A 172 12.36 -0.24 23.14
CA GLU A 172 11.67 0.70 24.02
C GLU A 172 11.09 1.91 23.29
N SER A 173 11.65 2.28 22.12
CA SER A 173 11.16 3.37 21.28
C SER A 173 10.01 2.98 20.33
N GLY A 174 9.54 1.73 20.37
CA GLY A 174 8.49 1.20 19.51
C GLY A 174 9.02 0.41 18.31
N LEU A 175 8.27 0.44 17.20
CA LEU A 175 8.63 -0.23 15.96
C LEU A 175 9.51 0.68 15.10
N THR A 176 10.65 0.15 14.66
CA THR A 176 11.44 0.70 13.57
C THR A 176 11.34 -0.20 12.34
N ALA A 177 11.03 0.37 11.20
CA ALA A 177 11.09 -0.25 9.89
C ALA A 177 12.28 0.31 9.11
N GLU A 178 13.06 -0.58 8.49
CA GLU A 178 14.17 -0.25 7.59
C GLU A 178 14.00 -1.02 6.29
N VAL A 179 13.91 -0.31 5.17
CA VAL A 179 13.85 -0.93 3.85
C VAL A 179 15.07 -0.55 3.04
N THR A 180 15.72 -1.57 2.48
CA THR A 180 16.86 -1.40 1.59
C THR A 180 16.47 -1.84 0.19
N ALA A 181 16.84 -1.04 -0.82
CA ALA A 181 16.81 -1.43 -2.22
C ALA A 181 18.22 -1.36 -2.81
N ARG A 182 18.61 -2.39 -3.56
CA ARG A 182 19.85 -2.43 -4.33
C ARG A 182 19.53 -2.79 -5.78
N ASN A 183 20.00 -1.98 -6.71
CA ASN A 183 19.95 -2.33 -8.12
C ASN A 183 21.00 -3.41 -8.42
N VAL A 184 20.56 -4.61 -8.82
CA VAL A 184 21.42 -5.73 -9.22
C VAL A 184 21.31 -6.04 -10.72
N GLY A 185 20.56 -5.20 -11.46
CA GLY A 185 20.48 -5.23 -12.91
C GLY A 185 21.68 -4.55 -13.59
N PRO A 186 21.80 -4.70 -14.92
CA PRO A 186 22.89 -4.15 -15.70
C PRO A 186 22.72 -2.65 -16.05
N THR A 187 21.55 -2.08 -15.87
CA THR A 187 21.21 -0.68 -16.20
C THR A 187 20.67 0.06 -14.97
N ALA A 188 20.68 1.38 -15.00
CA ALA A 188 20.03 2.18 -13.97
C ALA A 188 18.54 1.83 -13.85
N ALA A 189 17.97 1.98 -12.65
CA ALA A 189 16.58 1.69 -12.36
C ALA A 189 15.90 2.90 -11.68
N PRO A 190 14.70 3.32 -12.09
CA PRO A 190 13.91 4.30 -11.35
C PRO A 190 13.35 3.63 -10.08
N TYR A 191 13.38 4.33 -8.97
CA TYR A 191 12.95 3.78 -7.70
C TYR A 191 12.29 4.83 -6.81
N GLY A 192 11.20 4.43 -6.20
CA GLY A 192 10.56 5.11 -5.08
C GLY A 192 9.98 4.08 -4.12
N ILE A 193 9.76 4.50 -2.90
CA ILE A 193 9.18 3.66 -1.84
C ILE A 193 8.08 4.40 -1.10
N GLY A 194 7.09 3.64 -0.64
CA GLY A 194 6.15 4.04 0.39
C GLY A 194 5.78 2.87 1.30
N ALA A 195 5.09 3.19 2.38
CA ALA A 195 4.44 2.23 3.26
C ALA A 195 3.06 2.76 3.66
N HIS A 196 2.10 1.87 3.93
CA HIS A 196 0.70 2.26 4.09
C HIS A 196 0.10 1.92 5.47
N PRO A 197 0.75 2.26 6.61
CA PRO A 197 0.17 2.04 7.92
C PRO A 197 -1.00 2.99 8.18
N TYR A 198 -2.09 2.47 8.73
CA TYR A 198 -3.22 3.27 9.23
C TYR A 198 -3.07 3.44 10.74
N LEU A 199 -2.69 4.62 11.20
CA LEU A 199 -2.59 4.92 12.63
C LEU A 199 -3.99 4.95 13.27
N THR A 200 -4.10 4.39 14.48
CA THR A 200 -5.37 4.34 15.21
C THR A 200 -5.15 4.43 16.73
N LEU A 201 -6.17 4.88 17.43
CA LEU A 201 -6.24 4.81 18.91
C LEU A 201 -6.99 3.57 19.41
N GLY A 202 -7.44 2.69 18.48
CA GLY A 202 -8.13 1.45 18.81
C GLY A 202 -9.60 1.62 19.19
N MET A 203 -10.24 2.74 18.82
CA MET A 203 -11.62 3.05 19.18
C MET A 203 -12.67 2.54 18.16
N GLY A 204 -12.23 2.04 16.99
CA GLY A 204 -13.11 1.44 15.97
C GLY A 204 -13.54 2.37 14.85
N ALA A 205 -14.53 1.94 14.06
CA ALA A 205 -15.02 2.68 12.89
C ALA A 205 -15.58 4.05 13.27
N GLY A 206 -15.28 5.07 12.44
CA GLY A 206 -15.75 6.46 12.66
C GLY A 206 -15.00 7.23 13.73
N SER A 207 -14.12 6.58 14.51
CA SER A 207 -13.44 7.22 15.64
C SER A 207 -12.40 8.26 15.25
N LEU A 208 -11.98 8.30 13.98
CA LEU A 208 -11.01 9.27 13.48
C LEU A 208 -11.50 10.72 13.70
N ASP A 209 -12.79 10.96 13.57
CA ASP A 209 -13.37 12.29 13.66
C ASP A 209 -13.09 12.98 15.01
N GLU A 210 -13.02 12.18 16.08
CA GLU A 210 -12.80 12.66 17.46
C GLU A 210 -11.30 12.78 17.80
N THR A 211 -10.41 12.33 16.92
CA THR A 211 -8.97 12.35 17.18
C THR A 211 -8.33 13.67 16.81
N VAL A 212 -7.23 13.99 17.48
CA VAL A 212 -6.39 15.16 17.21
C VAL A 212 -5.18 14.72 16.39
N LEU A 213 -4.99 15.36 15.23
CA LEU A 213 -3.86 15.14 14.34
C LEU A 213 -2.90 16.32 14.40
N GLU A 214 -1.59 16.00 14.44
CA GLU A 214 -0.48 16.94 14.24
C GLU A 214 0.39 16.42 13.10
N LEU A 215 0.66 17.28 12.11
CA LEU A 215 1.45 16.98 10.91
C LEU A 215 2.37 18.17 10.60
N PRO A 216 3.69 18.02 10.70
CA PRO A 216 4.64 19.12 10.53
C PRO A 216 4.98 19.37 9.05
N ALA A 217 3.99 19.68 8.21
CA ALA A 217 4.15 19.92 6.78
C ALA A 217 3.63 21.30 6.39
N ASP A 218 4.38 22.05 5.58
CA ASP A 218 4.01 23.38 5.11
C ASP A 218 3.27 23.37 3.78
N THR A 219 3.39 22.30 3.01
CA THR A 219 2.83 22.20 1.65
C THR A 219 1.95 20.96 1.52
N TRP A 220 0.80 21.12 0.88
CA TRP A 220 -0.07 20.04 0.45
C TRP A 220 -0.25 20.02 -1.06
N ILE A 221 -0.68 18.87 -1.61
CA ILE A 221 -0.76 18.64 -3.03
C ILE A 221 -2.22 18.48 -3.45
N PRO A 222 -2.82 19.50 -4.12
CA PRO A 222 -4.13 19.35 -4.73
C PRO A 222 -4.09 18.34 -5.88
N VAL A 223 -5.20 17.65 -6.09
CA VAL A 223 -5.33 16.59 -7.12
C VAL A 223 -6.56 16.82 -8.00
N ASP A 224 -6.53 16.28 -9.22
CA ASP A 224 -7.67 16.22 -10.12
C ASP A 224 -8.65 15.08 -9.75
N GLU A 225 -9.71 14.88 -10.53
CA GLU A 225 -10.70 13.82 -10.34
C GLU A 225 -10.13 12.40 -10.48
N ARG A 226 -8.93 12.28 -11.05
CA ARG A 226 -8.19 11.01 -11.15
C ARG A 226 -7.16 10.83 -10.02
N LEU A 227 -7.17 11.75 -9.05
CA LEU A 227 -6.25 11.77 -7.91
C LEU A 227 -4.78 11.94 -8.34
N ILE A 228 -4.56 12.71 -9.41
CA ILE A 228 -3.23 13.07 -9.91
C ILE A 228 -2.91 14.52 -9.51
N PRO A 229 -1.69 14.81 -9.03
CA PRO A 229 -1.26 16.15 -8.65
C PRO A 229 -1.51 17.20 -9.70
N THR A 230 -2.04 18.37 -9.29
CA THR A 230 -2.28 19.54 -10.15
C THR A 230 -1.42 20.74 -9.78
N GLY A 231 -0.73 20.69 -8.63
CA GLY A 231 0.13 21.77 -8.15
C GLY A 231 0.66 21.52 -6.75
N ARG A 232 1.18 22.55 -6.13
CA ARG A 232 1.60 22.62 -4.74
C ARG A 232 0.99 23.86 -4.10
N GLU A 233 0.43 23.73 -2.91
CA GLU A 233 -0.19 24.82 -2.18
C GLU A 233 0.25 24.84 -0.72
N SER A 234 0.34 26.04 -0.13
CA SER A 234 0.57 26.18 1.31
C SER A 234 -0.62 25.62 2.09
N VAL A 235 -0.36 24.93 3.18
CA VAL A 235 -1.41 24.50 4.11
C VAL A 235 -2.05 25.68 4.87
N GLU A 236 -1.36 26.82 4.94
CA GLU A 236 -1.76 27.98 5.75
C GLU A 236 -3.16 28.50 5.40
N GLY A 237 -4.02 28.59 6.41
CA GLY A 237 -5.39 29.06 6.25
C GLY A 237 -6.35 28.07 5.56
N THR A 238 -5.91 26.84 5.30
CA THR A 238 -6.73 25.79 4.69
C THR A 238 -7.25 24.77 5.71
N GLY A 239 -8.19 23.93 5.30
CA GLY A 239 -8.63 22.76 6.06
C GLY A 239 -7.58 21.64 6.14
N TYR A 240 -6.44 21.78 5.47
CA TYR A 240 -5.34 20.82 5.45
C TYR A 240 -4.17 21.21 6.37
N ASP A 241 -4.29 22.34 7.11
CA ASP A 241 -3.27 22.78 8.06
C ASP A 241 -3.39 22.03 9.40
N PHE A 242 -2.49 21.08 9.64
CA PHE A 242 -2.35 20.32 10.87
C PHE A 242 -1.00 20.58 11.57
N ARG A 243 -0.28 21.66 11.23
CA ARG A 243 0.97 22.06 11.89
C ARG A 243 0.78 22.34 13.37
N LYS A 244 -0.42 22.77 13.76
CA LYS A 244 -0.86 22.81 15.15
C LYS A 244 -1.84 21.67 15.39
N PRO A 245 -1.73 20.94 16.51
CA PRO A 245 -2.65 19.86 16.84
C PRO A 245 -4.10 20.35 16.76
N ARG A 246 -4.92 19.67 15.95
CA ARG A 246 -6.35 19.93 15.86
C ARG A 246 -7.15 18.67 15.57
N GLN A 247 -8.41 18.70 15.91
CA GLN A 247 -9.34 17.61 15.64
C GLN A 247 -9.46 17.37 14.13
N VAL A 248 -9.47 16.09 13.71
CA VAL A 248 -9.65 15.71 12.30
C VAL A 248 -11.07 16.11 11.84
N GLY A 249 -12.08 15.88 12.70
CA GLY A 249 -13.47 16.18 12.39
C GLY A 249 -13.92 15.48 11.12
N ASP A 250 -14.69 16.16 10.29
CA ASP A 250 -15.20 15.69 9.00
C ASP A 250 -14.21 15.90 7.84
N THR A 251 -12.98 16.38 8.12
CA THR A 251 -11.95 16.59 7.09
C THR A 251 -11.68 15.28 6.36
N ARG A 252 -11.84 15.32 5.04
CA ARG A 252 -11.51 14.19 4.16
C ARG A 252 -10.11 14.38 3.62
N LEU A 253 -9.29 13.35 3.82
CA LEU A 253 -7.90 13.32 3.38
C LEU A 253 -7.73 12.19 2.36
N ASP A 254 -7.20 12.49 1.21
CA ASP A 254 -6.49 11.64 0.26
C ASP A 254 -5.45 12.56 -0.39
N THR A 255 -4.46 12.98 0.41
CA THR A 255 -3.67 14.17 0.16
C THR A 255 -2.22 13.92 0.50
N ALA A 256 -1.32 14.24 -0.44
CA ALA A 256 0.12 14.23 -0.20
C ALA A 256 0.59 15.56 0.42
N TYR A 257 1.62 15.47 1.25
CA TYR A 257 2.26 16.58 1.95
C TYR A 257 3.77 16.51 1.81
N THR A 258 4.41 17.68 1.80
CA THR A 258 5.87 17.84 1.77
C THR A 258 6.31 19.07 2.57
N ASP A 259 7.58 19.47 2.43
CA ASP A 259 8.20 20.52 3.23
C ASP A 259 8.04 20.24 4.73
N LEU A 260 8.47 19.01 5.11
CA LEU A 260 8.34 18.49 6.45
C LEU A 260 9.32 19.16 7.41
N ALA A 261 8.80 19.84 8.44
CA ALA A 261 9.63 20.33 9.53
C ALA A 261 10.19 19.14 10.33
N ARG A 262 11.48 19.21 10.63
CA ARG A 262 12.21 18.13 11.31
C ARG A 262 12.73 18.61 12.65
N ASP A 263 12.73 17.71 13.61
CA ASP A 263 13.32 17.93 14.92
C ASP A 263 14.85 17.88 14.87
N GLY A 264 15.49 18.17 16.00
CA GLY A 264 16.94 18.19 16.10
C GLY A 264 17.65 16.85 15.84
N ASP A 265 16.90 15.75 15.75
CA ASP A 265 17.38 14.42 15.37
C ASP A 265 17.15 14.07 13.88
N GLY A 266 16.75 15.07 13.06
CA GLY A 266 16.49 14.92 11.61
C GLY A 266 15.15 14.25 11.27
N ARG A 267 14.29 13.97 12.24
CA ARG A 267 13.01 13.27 12.02
C ARG A 267 11.85 14.25 11.93
N ALA A 268 10.93 13.99 10.99
CA ALA A 268 9.60 14.56 11.01
C ALA A 268 8.64 13.60 11.72
N ARG A 269 7.70 14.14 12.53
CA ARG A 269 6.81 13.33 13.39
C ARG A 269 5.36 13.70 13.18
N VAL A 270 4.55 12.71 12.84
CA VAL A 270 3.09 12.82 12.79
C VAL A 270 2.52 12.19 14.05
N ARG A 271 1.61 12.90 14.72
CA ARG A 271 0.98 12.42 15.95
C ARG A 271 -0.52 12.36 15.81
N LEU A 272 -1.10 11.26 16.24
CA LEU A 272 -2.53 11.07 16.40
C LEU A 272 -2.82 10.84 17.88
N SER A 273 -3.67 11.65 18.49
CA SER A 273 -3.98 11.55 19.92
C SER A 273 -5.48 11.66 20.18
N SER A 274 -5.92 11.19 21.35
CA SER A 274 -7.26 11.46 21.86
C SER A 274 -7.36 12.92 22.32
N ALA A 275 -8.57 13.49 22.32
CA ALA A 275 -8.81 14.87 22.70
C ALA A 275 -8.37 15.18 24.15
N ASP A 276 -8.43 14.19 25.04
CA ASP A 276 -7.98 14.29 26.44
C ASP A 276 -6.47 14.07 26.62
N GLY A 277 -5.75 13.76 25.53
CA GLY A 277 -4.31 13.50 25.55
C GLY A 277 -3.87 12.20 26.25
N THR A 278 -4.81 11.34 26.68
CA THR A 278 -4.48 10.12 27.44
C THR A 278 -3.99 8.97 26.55
N ARG A 279 -4.21 9.06 25.24
CA ARG A 279 -3.82 8.07 24.25
C ARG A 279 -3.19 8.75 23.05
N GLY A 280 -2.14 8.17 22.54
CA GLY A 280 -1.50 8.68 21.33
C GLY A 280 -0.72 7.59 20.60
N VAL A 281 -0.44 7.87 19.34
CA VAL A 281 0.48 7.15 18.48
C VAL A 281 1.25 8.15 17.65
N GLU A 282 2.55 7.94 17.51
CA GLU A 282 3.44 8.75 16.69
C GLU A 282 4.02 7.89 15.57
N LEU A 283 4.02 8.44 14.35
CA LEU A 283 4.84 7.93 13.26
C LEU A 283 5.95 8.96 12.98
N TRP A 284 7.19 8.50 12.95
CA TRP A 284 8.33 9.32 12.55
C TRP A 284 8.92 8.82 11.23
N VAL A 285 9.50 9.74 10.45
CA VAL A 285 10.20 9.47 9.20
C VAL A 285 11.61 10.05 9.23
N GLY A 286 12.57 9.32 8.64
CA GLY A 286 13.95 9.77 8.44
C GLY A 286 14.10 10.83 7.35
N GLU A 287 15.29 11.37 7.18
CA GLU A 287 15.60 12.42 6.20
C GLU A 287 15.38 11.96 4.75
N GLU A 288 15.53 10.67 4.49
CA GLU A 288 15.32 10.03 3.18
C GLU A 288 13.85 9.93 2.74
N ILE A 289 12.93 10.29 3.62
CA ILE A 289 11.48 10.36 3.37
C ILE A 289 11.06 11.82 3.32
N GLY A 290 10.83 12.36 2.13
CA GLY A 290 10.45 13.76 1.91
C GLY A 290 8.95 14.02 1.86
N TRP A 291 8.15 12.96 1.77
CA TRP A 291 6.72 13.02 1.49
C TRP A 291 5.91 12.17 2.45
N LEU A 292 4.69 12.62 2.72
CA LEU A 292 3.68 11.87 3.46
C LEU A 292 2.36 11.91 2.68
N GLN A 293 1.72 10.75 2.45
CA GLN A 293 0.33 10.73 2.04
C GLN A 293 -0.54 10.51 3.28
N LEU A 294 -1.60 11.27 3.42
CA LEU A 294 -2.63 11.04 4.43
C LEU A 294 -3.93 10.62 3.75
N TYR A 295 -4.53 9.53 4.26
CA TYR A 295 -5.84 9.06 3.80
C TYR A 295 -6.75 8.74 4.98
N SER A 296 -7.89 9.42 5.07
CA SER A 296 -8.84 9.30 6.18
C SER A 296 -9.74 8.07 6.12
N ALA A 297 -9.50 7.14 5.19
CA ALA A 297 -10.20 5.87 5.06
C ALA A 297 -11.71 5.97 4.80
N ASP A 298 -12.17 7.08 4.19
CA ASP A 298 -13.60 7.30 3.92
C ASP A 298 -14.20 6.28 2.96
N GLY A 299 -13.39 5.78 2.01
CA GLY A 299 -13.80 4.78 1.01
C GLY A 299 -13.72 3.34 1.48
N LEU A 300 -13.18 3.06 2.68
CA LEU A 300 -13.08 1.69 3.18
C LEU A 300 -14.42 1.16 3.71
N PRO A 301 -14.70 -0.15 3.54
CA PRO A 301 -15.96 -0.73 3.96
C PRO A 301 -16.01 -1.02 5.46
N GLY A 302 -17.22 -1.05 6.02
CA GLY A 302 -17.53 -1.60 7.34
C GLY A 302 -16.69 -1.02 8.46
N GLY A 303 -16.11 -1.89 9.27
CA GLY A 303 -15.32 -1.54 10.46
C GLY A 303 -14.01 -0.79 10.21
N TYR A 304 -13.62 -0.63 8.93
CA TYR A 304 -12.39 0.09 8.56
C TYR A 304 -12.63 1.56 8.22
N ARG A 305 -13.88 1.92 7.89
CA ARG A 305 -14.21 3.30 7.54
C ARG A 305 -13.90 4.24 8.68
N ARG A 306 -12.98 5.18 8.45
CA ARG A 306 -12.51 6.18 9.43
C ARG A 306 -12.16 5.57 10.80
N ALA A 307 -11.65 4.34 10.82
CA ALA A 307 -11.16 3.69 12.04
C ALA A 307 -9.73 4.14 12.42
N GLY A 308 -9.11 4.91 11.56
CA GLY A 308 -7.78 5.49 11.68
C GLY A 308 -7.45 6.30 10.43
N VAL A 309 -6.27 6.87 10.40
CA VAL A 309 -5.73 7.62 9.26
C VAL A 309 -4.50 6.91 8.71
N ALA A 310 -4.46 6.63 7.40
CA ALA A 310 -3.21 6.26 6.77
C ALA A 310 -2.24 7.44 6.87
N VAL A 311 -1.04 7.16 7.32
CA VAL A 311 0.10 8.09 7.29
C VAL A 311 1.21 7.35 6.58
N GLU A 312 1.35 7.64 5.29
CA GLU A 312 2.21 6.88 4.39
C GLU A 312 3.54 7.59 4.19
N PRO A 313 4.64 7.08 4.78
CA PRO A 313 5.99 7.53 4.40
C PRO A 313 6.20 7.29 2.90
N MET A 314 6.69 8.31 2.17
CA MET A 314 7.01 8.17 0.74
C MET A 314 8.33 8.89 0.43
N SER A 315 9.17 8.29 -0.43
CA SER A 315 10.41 8.91 -0.91
C SER A 315 10.18 9.88 -2.08
N CYS A 316 9.04 9.79 -2.75
CA CYS A 316 8.68 10.63 -3.89
C CYS A 316 7.16 10.86 -3.91
N PRO A 317 6.67 11.93 -4.59
CA PRO A 317 5.24 12.28 -4.62
C PRO A 317 4.38 11.30 -5.43
N PRO A 318 3.04 11.42 -5.37
CA PRO A 318 2.16 10.81 -6.35
C PRO A 318 2.55 11.25 -7.77
N ASN A 319 2.42 10.33 -8.73
CA ASN A 319 2.76 10.52 -10.15
C ASN A 319 4.26 10.74 -10.45
N ALA A 320 5.14 10.47 -9.48
CA ALA A 320 6.58 10.73 -9.59
C ALA A 320 7.22 10.04 -10.81
N PHE A 321 6.87 8.81 -11.13
CA PHE A 321 7.43 8.11 -12.29
C PHE A 321 7.12 8.84 -13.61
N ALA A 322 5.93 9.43 -13.72
CA ALA A 322 5.56 10.20 -14.92
C ALA A 322 6.22 11.59 -14.97
N THR A 323 6.48 12.22 -13.82
CA THR A 323 7.04 13.59 -13.74
C THR A 323 8.56 13.60 -13.60
N GLY A 324 9.15 12.52 -13.08
CA GLY A 324 10.56 12.44 -12.69
C GLY A 324 10.87 13.05 -11.32
N GLU A 325 9.87 13.62 -10.64
CA GLU A 325 10.07 14.34 -9.38
C GLU A 325 10.45 13.38 -8.23
N ASP A 326 11.62 13.64 -7.61
CA ASP A 326 12.18 12.86 -6.50
C ASP A 326 12.29 11.34 -6.74
N VAL A 327 12.19 10.90 -8.00
CA VAL A 327 12.46 9.52 -8.37
C VAL A 327 13.95 9.26 -8.22
N LEU A 328 14.31 8.29 -7.38
CA LEU A 328 15.69 7.89 -7.23
C LEU A 328 16.14 7.11 -8.47
N ARG A 329 17.26 7.52 -9.05
CA ARG A 329 17.96 6.79 -10.08
C ARG A 329 19.01 5.90 -9.41
N LEU A 330 18.77 4.59 -9.39
CA LEU A 330 19.72 3.63 -8.83
C LEU A 330 20.64 3.08 -9.91
N GLU A 331 21.91 3.47 -9.89
CA GLU A 331 22.92 2.92 -10.77
C GLU A 331 23.17 1.42 -10.47
N PRO A 332 23.71 0.64 -11.42
CA PRO A 332 24.07 -0.75 -11.17
C PRO A 332 24.96 -0.90 -9.92
N GLY A 333 24.53 -1.75 -8.98
CA GLY A 333 25.17 -1.99 -7.70
C GLY A 333 24.84 -0.96 -6.60
N GLN A 334 24.24 0.18 -6.92
CA GLN A 334 23.87 1.19 -5.94
C GLN A 334 22.81 0.68 -4.97
N ARG A 335 22.94 1.11 -3.71
CA ARG A 335 22.05 0.76 -2.59
C ARG A 335 21.55 2.02 -1.93
N VAL A 336 20.26 2.00 -1.54
CA VAL A 336 19.59 3.04 -0.73
C VAL A 336 18.89 2.41 0.46
N VAL A 337 18.66 3.20 1.50
CA VAL A 337 18.01 2.76 2.74
C VAL A 337 16.99 3.82 3.15
N HIS A 338 15.80 3.39 3.55
CA HIS A 338 14.73 4.25 4.05
C HIS A 338 14.26 3.77 5.41
N ARG A 339 13.97 4.71 6.32
CA ARG A 339 13.57 4.40 7.70
C ARG A 339 12.36 5.20 8.16
N TRP A 340 11.52 4.54 8.90
CA TRP A 340 10.43 5.15 9.66
C TRP A 340 10.12 4.30 10.89
N GLY A 341 9.31 4.81 11.79
CA GLY A 341 8.90 4.04 12.95
C GLY A 341 7.58 4.49 13.52
N ILE A 342 7.00 3.63 14.37
CA ILE A 342 5.72 3.87 15.03
C ILE A 342 5.87 3.57 16.52
N LYS A 343 5.43 4.49 17.38
CA LYS A 343 5.45 4.29 18.83
C LYS A 343 4.16 4.72 19.51
N ALA A 344 3.89 4.15 20.68
CA ALA A 344 2.85 4.65 21.58
C ALA A 344 3.28 5.97 22.24
N LEU A 345 2.33 6.84 22.46
CA LEU A 345 2.44 8.03 23.29
C LEU A 345 1.57 7.86 24.54
#